data_4f98aeeabde4df1644f9123f4a0f96f6
#
_entry.id   4f98aeeabde4df1644f9123f4a0f96f6
#
_cell.length_a   1.000
_cell.length_b   1.000
_cell.length_c   1.000
_cell.angle_alpha   90.00
_cell.angle_beta   90.00
_cell.angle_gamma   90.00
#
_symmetry.space_group_name_H-M   'P 1'
#
loop_
_entity.id
_entity.type
_entity.pdbx_description
1 polymer ?
#
loop_
_entity_poly.entity_id
_entity_poly.type
_entity_poly.pdbx_seq_one_letter_code
_entity_poly.pdbx_strand_id
1 'polypeptide(L)'
;MTKKVVVFPWKMQSTTAKRLAESIGVRKVFPDKNYKPLSDHVIINWGNSKKPLWWQAAVDRGVTIINKPDSVAKATNKLKTFEALAASGVRIPEFTTDRHVAFDWVTNDGPICCRNILNGHSAAGLVIVPEGEHIEIFPDSPLYTKYVKKKDEYRVHVFMGNIIDITKKRLRNGMKNNADYKVRNYSGGWIYAREGIDPPADVLNQAQQAILSLGLDFGAVDVGWNDHYQEALVYEVNSAPGLVGTTLYRYASALVSAFPQLTLHLEEPENDFEGFDEFDLNDFIEE
;
A
#
# COMPACT_ATOMS: atom_id res chain seq x y z
N MET A 1 16.37 -21.70 20.76
CA MET A 1 15.33 -20.88 21.44
C MET A 1 14.26 -20.50 20.45
N THR A 2 13.00 -20.65 20.81
CA THR A 2 11.87 -20.31 19.93
C THR A 2 11.71 -18.79 19.87
N LYS A 3 11.75 -18.20 18.68
CA LYS A 3 11.61 -16.76 18.50
C LYS A 3 10.21 -16.31 18.93
N LYS A 4 10.11 -15.24 19.71
CA LYS A 4 8.85 -14.64 20.10
C LYS A 4 8.43 -13.55 19.09
N VAL A 5 7.31 -13.74 18.42
CA VAL A 5 6.76 -12.79 17.45
C VAL A 5 5.77 -11.84 18.10
N VAL A 6 5.80 -10.56 17.70
CA VAL A 6 4.84 -9.53 18.14
C VAL A 6 4.50 -8.60 16.97
N VAL A 7 3.31 -7.99 16.98
CA VAL A 7 2.88 -6.99 15.99
C VAL A 7 2.99 -5.59 16.59
N PHE A 8 3.65 -4.68 15.88
CA PHE A 8 3.78 -3.26 16.21
C PHE A 8 2.95 -2.42 15.23
N PRO A 9 1.74 -1.98 15.62
CA PRO A 9 0.83 -1.27 14.73
C PRO A 9 1.17 0.22 14.58
N TRP A 10 0.74 0.84 13.48
CA TRP A 10 0.86 2.28 13.26
C TRP A 10 -0.02 3.12 14.21
N LYS A 11 -1.17 2.59 14.61
CA LYS A 11 -2.03 3.12 15.69
C LYS A 11 -2.53 2.00 16.57
N MET A 12 -2.80 2.32 17.84
CA MET A 12 -3.21 1.32 18.84
C MET A 12 -4.54 0.64 18.49
N GLN A 13 -5.46 1.38 17.90
CA GLN A 13 -6.83 0.95 17.54
C GLN A 13 -6.88 0.22 16.19
N SER A 14 -5.76 0.07 15.47
CA SER A 14 -5.77 -0.64 14.18
C SER A 14 -6.45 -2.00 14.29
N THR A 15 -7.61 -2.15 13.64
CA THR A 15 -8.39 -3.39 13.57
C THR A 15 -7.67 -4.41 12.71
N THR A 16 -7.06 -3.99 11.61
CA THR A 16 -6.24 -4.85 10.75
C THR A 16 -5.08 -5.49 11.52
N ALA A 17 -4.30 -4.69 12.26
CA ALA A 17 -3.20 -5.22 13.07
C ALA A 17 -3.69 -6.11 14.22
N LYS A 18 -4.90 -5.86 14.75
CA LYS A 18 -5.54 -6.70 15.75
C LYS A 18 -5.91 -8.05 15.15
N ARG A 19 -6.65 -8.06 14.03
CA ARG A 19 -7.06 -9.29 13.32
C ARG A 19 -5.83 -10.13 12.93
N LEU A 20 -4.78 -9.49 12.36
CA LEU A 20 -3.55 -10.20 12.03
C LEU A 20 -2.88 -10.83 13.26
N ALA A 21 -2.78 -10.11 14.37
CA ALA A 21 -2.18 -10.62 15.60
C ALA A 21 -2.98 -11.82 16.17
N GLU A 22 -4.30 -11.73 16.14
CA GLU A 22 -5.21 -12.81 16.57
C GLU A 22 -5.09 -14.03 15.66
N SER A 23 -5.03 -13.83 14.33
CA SER A 23 -4.96 -14.92 13.36
C SER A 23 -3.66 -15.74 13.41
N ILE A 24 -2.60 -15.19 14.00
CA ILE A 24 -1.31 -15.90 14.17
C ILE A 24 -0.94 -16.14 15.66
N GLY A 25 -1.88 -15.92 16.58
CA GLY A 25 -1.72 -16.21 18.00
C GLY A 25 -0.70 -15.34 18.74
N VAL A 26 -0.53 -14.04 18.35
CA VAL A 26 0.45 -13.15 18.96
C VAL A 26 -0.19 -11.90 19.56
N ARG A 27 0.57 -11.17 20.38
CA ARG A 27 0.12 -9.90 20.94
C ARG A 27 0.61 -8.70 20.14
N LYS A 28 -0.11 -7.57 20.24
CA LYS A 28 0.39 -6.25 19.83
C LYS A 28 1.30 -5.64 20.88
N VAL A 29 2.28 -4.86 20.45
CA VAL A 29 3.15 -4.02 21.29
C VAL A 29 3.02 -2.56 20.89
N PHE A 30 3.28 -1.65 21.83
CA PHE A 30 3.01 -0.22 21.66
C PHE A 30 4.26 0.62 21.92
N PRO A 31 4.37 1.84 21.34
CA PRO A 31 5.58 2.65 21.42
C PRO A 31 5.85 3.21 22.81
N ASP A 32 4.79 3.47 23.58
CA ASP A 32 4.79 4.13 24.90
C ASP A 32 4.81 3.15 26.08
N LYS A 33 4.79 1.85 25.82
CA LYS A 33 4.80 0.82 26.86
C LYS A 33 6.22 0.37 27.16
N ASN A 34 6.40 -0.15 28.37
CA ASN A 34 7.65 -0.77 28.83
C ASN A 34 7.94 -2.11 28.12
N TYR A 35 7.84 -2.08 26.78
CA TYR A 35 8.24 -3.22 25.96
C TYR A 35 9.76 -3.36 25.99
N LYS A 36 10.23 -4.51 26.44
CA LYS A 36 11.65 -4.86 26.49
C LYS A 36 11.93 -5.88 25.38
N PRO A 37 12.45 -5.44 24.22
CA PRO A 37 12.82 -6.36 23.16
C PRO A 37 14.00 -7.25 23.60
N LEU A 38 13.93 -8.53 23.28
CA LEU A 38 14.99 -9.51 23.49
C LEU A 38 15.52 -9.99 22.14
N SER A 39 16.74 -10.49 22.10
CA SER A 39 17.42 -10.90 20.85
C SER A 39 16.67 -12.00 20.07
N ASP A 40 15.87 -12.79 20.75
CA ASP A 40 15.00 -13.81 20.14
C ASP A 40 13.63 -13.30 19.70
N HIS A 41 13.38 -11.98 19.79
CA HIS A 41 12.12 -11.41 19.31
C HIS A 41 12.14 -11.15 17.81
N VAL A 42 10.96 -11.26 17.19
CA VAL A 42 10.63 -10.77 15.85
C VAL A 42 9.51 -9.74 15.99
N ILE A 43 9.71 -8.56 15.45
CA ILE A 43 8.74 -7.48 15.48
C ILE A 43 8.20 -7.28 14.07
N ILE A 44 6.91 -7.55 13.87
CA ILE A 44 6.20 -7.23 12.62
C ILE A 44 5.70 -5.80 12.74
N ASN A 45 6.37 -4.87 12.07
CA ASN A 45 5.96 -3.46 12.05
C ASN A 45 4.87 -3.26 11.00
N TRP A 46 3.64 -3.10 11.48
CA TRP A 46 2.46 -2.87 10.66
C TRP A 46 2.21 -1.38 10.46
N GLY A 47 3.02 -0.76 9.59
CA GLY A 47 2.85 0.61 9.10
C GLY A 47 3.34 1.74 10.01
N ASN A 48 4.07 1.47 11.09
CA ASN A 48 4.57 2.54 11.94
C ASN A 48 5.87 3.14 11.38
N SER A 49 5.82 4.42 10.99
CA SER A 49 6.96 5.16 10.48
C SER A 49 7.84 5.80 11.57
N LYS A 50 7.37 5.78 12.83
CA LYS A 50 8.08 6.37 13.97
C LYS A 50 8.88 5.31 14.72
N LYS A 51 10.09 5.68 15.13
CA LYS A 51 10.92 4.85 16.03
C LYS A 51 10.38 4.95 17.45
N PRO A 52 9.92 3.85 18.07
CA PRO A 52 9.42 3.86 19.43
C PRO A 52 10.55 4.01 20.45
N LEU A 53 10.23 4.28 21.73
CA LEU A 53 11.24 4.45 22.79
C LEU A 53 12.17 3.24 22.96
N TRP A 54 11.69 2.04 22.69
CA TRP A 54 12.46 0.79 22.78
C TRP A 54 13.27 0.48 21.50
N TRP A 55 13.22 1.34 20.47
CA TRP A 55 13.87 1.07 19.18
C TRP A 55 15.37 0.80 19.29
N GLN A 56 16.11 1.70 19.97
CA GLN A 56 17.55 1.54 20.09
C GLN A 56 17.91 0.23 20.80
N ALA A 57 17.17 -0.09 21.88
CA ALA A 57 17.39 -1.36 22.60
C ALA A 57 17.09 -2.60 21.73
N ALA A 58 16.17 -2.52 20.77
CA ALA A 58 15.91 -3.58 19.82
C ALA A 58 17.08 -3.74 18.82
N VAL A 59 17.58 -2.63 18.29
CA VAL A 59 18.72 -2.62 17.37
C VAL A 59 19.97 -3.18 18.05
N ASP A 60 20.31 -2.70 19.26
CA ASP A 60 21.50 -3.12 20.02
C ASP A 60 21.47 -4.62 20.38
N ARG A 61 20.29 -5.19 20.50
CA ARG A 61 20.09 -6.64 20.77
C ARG A 61 19.97 -7.50 19.53
N GLY A 62 20.06 -6.92 18.33
CA GLY A 62 19.92 -7.67 17.07
C GLY A 62 18.52 -8.24 16.85
N VAL A 63 17.45 -7.60 17.36
CA VAL A 63 16.07 -8.02 17.17
C VAL A 63 15.72 -7.98 15.67
N THR A 64 15.08 -9.04 15.17
CA THR A 64 14.59 -9.07 13.79
C THR A 64 13.36 -8.15 13.69
N ILE A 65 13.43 -7.14 12.80
CA ILE A 65 12.33 -6.20 12.58
C ILE A 65 11.92 -6.27 11.12
N ILE A 66 10.70 -6.69 10.89
CA ILE A 66 10.06 -6.80 9.58
C ILE A 66 9.39 -5.44 9.28
N ASN A 67 9.69 -4.84 8.15
CA ASN A 67 9.34 -3.46 7.77
C ASN A 67 9.92 -2.42 8.75
N LYS A 68 11.18 -2.08 8.59
CA LYS A 68 11.83 -1.06 9.44
C LYS A 68 11.12 0.29 9.32
N PRO A 69 11.03 1.08 10.42
CA PRO A 69 10.36 2.40 10.40
C PRO A 69 10.84 3.35 9.30
N ASP A 70 12.13 3.34 8.98
CA ASP A 70 12.68 4.21 7.92
C ASP A 70 12.15 3.80 6.52
N SER A 71 11.98 2.51 6.25
CA SER A 71 11.35 1.99 5.02
C SER A 71 9.86 2.35 4.97
N VAL A 72 9.16 2.19 6.10
CA VAL A 72 7.76 2.61 6.22
C VAL A 72 7.61 4.11 6.00
N ALA A 73 8.50 4.94 6.56
CA ALA A 73 8.49 6.39 6.38
C ALA A 73 8.68 6.83 4.93
N LYS A 74 9.47 6.08 4.15
CA LYS A 74 9.59 6.31 2.70
C LYS A 74 8.26 5.97 2.01
N ALA A 75 7.70 4.79 2.27
CA ALA A 75 6.48 4.31 1.63
C ALA A 75 5.23 5.13 1.96
N THR A 76 5.15 5.73 3.14
CA THR A 76 4.01 6.57 3.54
C THR A 76 4.03 7.97 2.94
N ASN A 77 5.18 8.47 2.49
CA ASN A 77 5.30 9.77 1.85
C ASN A 77 5.39 9.62 0.34
N LYS A 78 4.36 10.06 -0.39
CA LYS A 78 4.23 9.85 -1.84
C LYS A 78 5.41 10.40 -2.65
N LEU A 79 5.93 11.58 -2.30
CA LEU A 79 7.10 12.14 -2.99
C LEU A 79 8.34 11.26 -2.78
N LYS A 80 8.65 10.90 -1.53
CA LYS A 80 9.78 10.00 -1.22
C LYS A 80 9.63 8.62 -1.86
N THR A 81 8.39 8.12 -1.95
CA THR A 81 8.10 6.88 -2.68
C THR A 81 8.46 7.02 -4.15
N PHE A 82 7.97 8.06 -4.84
CA PHE A 82 8.26 8.27 -6.26
C PHE A 82 9.76 8.47 -6.52
N GLU A 83 10.45 9.27 -5.69
CA GLU A 83 11.91 9.46 -5.78
C GLU A 83 12.68 8.13 -5.65
N ALA A 84 12.33 7.30 -4.66
CA ALA A 84 13.00 6.02 -4.44
C ALA A 84 12.71 5.00 -5.56
N LEU A 85 11.47 4.94 -6.04
CA LEU A 85 11.08 4.07 -7.14
C LEU A 85 11.77 4.47 -8.45
N ALA A 86 11.78 5.76 -8.79
CA ALA A 86 12.46 6.28 -9.97
C ALA A 86 13.97 5.99 -9.93
N ALA A 87 14.62 6.24 -8.79
CA ALA A 87 16.04 5.97 -8.61
C ALA A 87 16.41 4.48 -8.77
N SER A 88 15.45 3.59 -8.58
CA SER A 88 15.61 2.13 -8.71
C SER A 88 15.12 1.57 -10.06
N GLY A 89 14.67 2.43 -10.99
CA GLY A 89 14.19 2.02 -12.31
C GLY A 89 12.79 1.40 -12.29
N VAL A 90 12.03 1.51 -11.20
CA VAL A 90 10.63 1.12 -11.17
C VAL A 90 9.81 2.14 -11.96
N ARG A 91 8.97 1.65 -12.86
CA ARG A 91 8.12 2.53 -13.67
C ARG A 91 6.98 3.13 -12.84
N ILE A 92 6.92 4.45 -12.88
CA ILE A 92 5.92 5.29 -12.23
C ILE A 92 5.45 6.35 -13.21
N PRO A 93 4.31 7.03 -13.01
CA PRO A 93 3.97 8.23 -13.76
C PRO A 93 5.08 9.28 -13.64
N GLU A 94 5.36 10.01 -14.70
CA GLU A 94 6.24 11.18 -14.63
C GLU A 94 5.76 12.13 -13.54
N PHE A 95 6.69 12.68 -12.76
CA PHE A 95 6.36 13.55 -11.63
C PHE A 95 7.31 14.73 -11.52
N THR A 96 6.81 15.78 -10.91
CA THR A 96 7.57 17.00 -10.60
C THR A 96 7.04 17.67 -9.33
N THR A 97 7.88 18.44 -8.66
CA THR A 97 7.50 19.37 -7.59
C THR A 97 7.44 20.82 -8.08
N ASP A 98 7.84 21.07 -9.33
CA ASP A 98 7.81 22.38 -9.97
C ASP A 98 6.42 22.64 -10.60
N ARG A 99 5.74 23.68 -10.11
CA ARG A 99 4.42 24.08 -10.57
C ARG A 99 4.43 24.52 -12.05
N HIS A 100 5.51 25.14 -12.52
CA HIS A 100 5.60 25.62 -13.91
C HIS A 100 5.78 24.44 -14.88
N VAL A 101 6.60 23.47 -14.53
CA VAL A 101 6.73 22.22 -15.30
C VAL A 101 5.39 21.48 -15.35
N ALA A 102 4.69 21.38 -14.23
CA ALA A 102 3.38 20.73 -14.17
C ALA A 102 2.32 21.48 -15.00
N PHE A 103 2.38 22.82 -15.02
CA PHE A 103 1.50 23.64 -15.85
C PHE A 103 1.80 23.46 -17.35
N ASP A 104 3.06 23.34 -17.71
CA ASP A 104 3.44 23.03 -19.10
C ASP A 104 2.88 21.68 -19.56
N TRP A 105 2.91 20.67 -18.70
CA TRP A 105 2.31 19.36 -19.00
C TRP A 105 0.80 19.44 -19.22
N VAL A 106 0.07 20.18 -18.38
CA VAL A 106 -1.39 20.30 -18.56
C VAL A 106 -1.78 21.07 -19.81
N THR A 107 -0.88 21.90 -20.30
CA THR A 107 -1.08 22.67 -21.52
C THR A 107 -0.78 21.84 -22.79
N ASN A 108 0.26 20.99 -22.74
CA ASN A 108 0.82 20.36 -23.94
C ASN A 108 0.66 18.84 -23.98
N ASP A 109 0.60 18.15 -22.80
CA ASP A 109 0.68 16.70 -22.71
C ASP A 109 -0.64 16.06 -22.23
N GLY A 110 -1.53 16.83 -21.62
CA GLY A 110 -2.83 16.35 -21.13
C GLY A 110 -3.05 16.48 -19.63
N PRO A 111 -4.04 15.80 -19.09
CA PRO A 111 -4.41 15.93 -17.67
C PRO A 111 -3.28 15.55 -16.71
N ILE A 112 -3.24 16.21 -15.55
CA ILE A 112 -2.31 15.89 -14.48
C ILE A 112 -3.03 15.63 -13.15
N CYS A 113 -2.34 14.98 -12.24
CA CYS A 113 -2.78 14.74 -10.87
C CYS A 113 -1.98 15.63 -9.92
N CYS A 114 -2.65 16.55 -9.23
CA CYS A 114 -2.10 17.38 -8.16
C CYS A 114 -2.35 16.71 -6.82
N ARG A 115 -1.30 16.48 -6.02
CA ARG A 115 -1.40 15.83 -4.72
C ARG A 115 -1.06 16.79 -3.60
N ASN A 116 -2.09 17.33 -2.95
CA ASN A 116 -1.95 18.29 -1.85
C ASN A 116 -1.54 17.63 -0.52
N ILE A 117 -1.77 16.32 -0.39
CA ILE A 117 -1.42 15.54 0.80
C ILE A 117 -0.45 14.42 0.39
N LEU A 118 0.78 14.46 0.92
CA LEU A 118 1.81 13.47 0.63
C LEU A 118 1.67 12.19 1.47
N ASN A 119 1.13 12.30 2.69
CA ASN A 119 0.98 11.18 3.65
C ASN A 119 -0.48 10.70 3.76
N GLY A 120 -1.33 10.99 2.77
CA GLY A 120 -2.73 10.58 2.74
C GLY A 120 -2.95 9.19 2.12
N HIS A 121 -4.12 8.62 2.35
CA HIS A 121 -4.63 7.39 1.76
C HIS A 121 -5.98 7.65 1.05
N SER A 122 -6.50 6.66 0.34
CA SER A 122 -7.82 6.71 -0.34
C SER A 122 -8.01 7.92 -1.28
N ALA A 123 -6.95 8.35 -1.96
CA ALA A 123 -6.90 9.52 -2.83
C ALA A 123 -7.15 10.87 -2.11
N ALA A 124 -6.97 10.94 -0.77
CA ALA A 124 -7.08 12.19 -0.04
C ALA A 124 -6.12 13.26 -0.62
N GLY A 125 -6.66 14.46 -0.88
CA GLY A 125 -5.91 15.58 -1.45
C GLY A 125 -5.50 15.40 -2.92
N LEU A 126 -6.07 14.43 -3.64
CA LEU A 126 -5.88 14.26 -5.08
C LEU A 126 -6.86 15.15 -5.86
N VAL A 127 -6.33 16.00 -6.72
CA VAL A 127 -7.09 16.81 -7.68
C VAL A 127 -6.60 16.47 -9.09
N ILE A 128 -7.51 16.10 -9.99
CA ILE A 128 -7.17 15.90 -11.40
C ILE A 128 -7.50 17.17 -12.16
N VAL A 129 -6.47 17.80 -12.72
CA VAL A 129 -6.58 19.00 -13.54
C VAL A 129 -6.69 18.57 -14.99
N PRO A 130 -7.75 19.00 -15.72
CA PRO A 130 -7.92 18.68 -17.13
C PRO A 130 -6.91 19.41 -17.99
N GLU A 131 -6.70 18.89 -19.19
CA GLU A 131 -5.93 19.58 -20.24
C GLU A 131 -6.52 20.96 -20.56
N GLY A 132 -5.66 21.94 -20.78
CA GLY A 132 -6.05 23.30 -21.15
C GLY A 132 -6.51 24.18 -19.98
N GLU A 133 -6.27 23.80 -18.74
CA GLU A 133 -6.62 24.61 -17.57
C GLU A 133 -5.81 25.92 -17.51
N HIS A 134 -6.38 26.97 -16.90
CA HIS A 134 -5.75 28.28 -16.79
C HIS A 134 -4.77 28.36 -15.61
N ILE A 135 -3.62 29.04 -15.82
CA ILE A 135 -2.56 29.19 -14.81
C ILE A 135 -3.05 29.83 -13.49
N GLU A 136 -4.05 30.70 -13.57
CA GLU A 136 -4.58 31.45 -12.43
C GLU A 136 -5.30 30.56 -11.42
N ILE A 137 -5.94 29.47 -11.87
CA ILE A 137 -6.67 28.51 -11.03
C ILE A 137 -5.92 27.17 -10.89
N PHE A 138 -4.72 27.08 -11.49
CA PHE A 138 -3.89 25.88 -11.40
C PHE A 138 -3.40 25.67 -9.96
N PRO A 139 -3.67 24.51 -9.34
CA PRO A 139 -3.35 24.27 -7.95
C PRO A 139 -1.86 24.39 -7.63
N ASP A 140 -1.54 24.92 -6.45
CA ASP A 140 -0.21 24.77 -5.86
C ASP A 140 -0.18 23.49 -5.02
N SER A 141 0.71 22.56 -5.38
CA SER A 141 0.78 21.22 -4.78
C SER A 141 2.21 20.78 -4.58
N PRO A 142 2.53 20.06 -3.50
CA PRO A 142 3.88 19.55 -3.25
C PRO A 142 4.30 18.43 -4.22
N LEU A 143 3.37 17.85 -4.98
CA LEU A 143 3.65 16.80 -5.96
C LEU A 143 2.62 16.85 -7.09
N TYR A 144 3.12 16.83 -8.31
CA TYR A 144 2.37 16.69 -9.54
C TYR A 144 2.80 15.45 -10.28
N THR A 145 1.83 14.73 -10.87
CA THR A 145 2.13 13.58 -11.72
C THR A 145 1.31 13.65 -13.00
N LYS A 146 1.86 13.22 -14.13
CA LYS A 146 1.06 13.05 -15.35
C LYS A 146 -0.04 12.02 -15.09
N TYR A 147 -1.24 12.28 -15.60
CA TYR A 147 -2.32 11.32 -15.56
C TYR A 147 -2.09 10.25 -16.63
N VAL A 148 -1.89 9.02 -16.24
CA VAL A 148 -1.72 7.90 -17.17
C VAL A 148 -3.03 7.12 -17.29
N LYS A 149 -3.53 7.00 -18.54
CA LYS A 149 -4.68 6.13 -18.83
C LYS A 149 -4.32 4.68 -18.55
N LYS A 150 -5.19 3.97 -17.85
CA LYS A 150 -5.00 2.56 -17.50
C LYS A 150 -6.21 1.75 -17.94
N LYS A 151 -5.99 0.58 -18.51
CA LYS A 151 -7.03 -0.41 -18.78
C LYS A 151 -7.44 -1.08 -17.48
N ASP A 152 -6.47 -1.63 -16.78
CA ASP A 152 -6.64 -2.37 -15.56
C ASP A 152 -5.84 -1.75 -14.40
N GLU A 153 -6.28 -2.01 -13.17
CA GLU A 153 -5.57 -1.62 -11.96
C GLU A 153 -5.59 -2.80 -11.00
N TYR A 154 -4.39 -3.21 -10.58
CA TYR A 154 -4.16 -4.34 -9.71
C TYR A 154 -3.64 -3.87 -8.35
N ARG A 155 -3.97 -4.59 -7.29
CA ARG A 155 -3.26 -4.54 -6.03
C ARG A 155 -2.53 -5.85 -5.85
N VAL A 156 -1.20 -5.78 -5.80
CA VAL A 156 -0.32 -6.93 -5.65
C VAL A 156 0.28 -6.91 -4.26
N HIS A 157 0.02 -7.95 -3.48
CA HIS A 157 0.57 -8.11 -2.14
C HIS A 157 1.85 -8.93 -2.21
N VAL A 158 2.93 -8.37 -1.67
CA VAL A 158 4.26 -8.99 -1.65
C VAL A 158 4.68 -9.22 -0.21
N PHE A 159 5.25 -10.38 0.08
CA PHE A 159 5.82 -10.74 1.37
C PHE A 159 7.16 -11.44 1.17
N MET A 160 8.24 -10.88 1.73
CA MET A 160 9.62 -11.39 1.59
C MET A 160 9.99 -11.75 0.15
N GLY A 161 9.69 -10.84 -0.79
CA GLY A 161 9.95 -11.00 -2.22
C GLY A 161 8.97 -11.89 -2.98
N ASN A 162 8.06 -12.60 -2.32
CA ASN A 162 7.08 -13.46 -2.95
C ASN A 162 5.71 -12.76 -3.06
N ILE A 163 5.02 -12.96 -4.17
CA ILE A 163 3.63 -12.50 -4.33
C ILE A 163 2.73 -13.48 -3.59
N ILE A 164 1.94 -12.96 -2.64
CA ILE A 164 1.06 -13.77 -1.78
C ILE A 164 -0.43 -13.60 -2.09
N ASP A 165 -0.81 -12.46 -2.71
CA ASP A 165 -2.19 -12.20 -3.10
C ASP A 165 -2.23 -11.17 -4.24
N ILE A 166 -3.22 -11.29 -5.11
CA ILE A 166 -3.45 -10.35 -6.22
C ILE A 166 -4.95 -10.07 -6.30
N THR A 167 -5.29 -8.80 -6.37
CA THR A 167 -6.66 -8.36 -6.64
C THR A 167 -6.68 -7.36 -7.79
N LYS A 168 -7.79 -7.29 -8.50
CA LYS A 168 -8.02 -6.37 -9.61
C LYS A 168 -9.20 -5.47 -9.31
N LYS A 169 -9.09 -4.18 -9.61
CA LYS A 169 -10.22 -3.26 -9.52
C LYS A 169 -11.28 -3.61 -10.53
N ARG A 170 -12.49 -3.85 -10.03
CA ARG A 170 -13.69 -4.08 -10.85
C ARG A 170 -14.78 -3.09 -10.45
N LEU A 171 -15.59 -2.75 -11.44
CA LEU A 171 -16.73 -1.90 -11.22
C LEU A 171 -17.83 -2.68 -10.47
N ARG A 172 -18.41 -2.08 -9.44
CA ARG A 172 -19.57 -2.65 -8.73
C ARG A 172 -20.77 -2.75 -9.67
N ASN A 173 -21.57 -3.77 -9.45
CA ASN A 173 -22.81 -3.97 -10.20
C ASN A 173 -23.71 -2.71 -10.10
N GLY A 174 -24.24 -2.28 -11.23
CA GLY A 174 -25.11 -1.10 -11.32
C GLY A 174 -24.39 0.26 -11.34
N MET A 175 -23.06 0.34 -11.15
CA MET A 175 -22.33 1.62 -11.08
C MET A 175 -21.82 2.14 -12.43
N LYS A 176 -22.08 1.44 -13.55
CA LYS A 176 -21.49 1.78 -14.87
C LYS A 176 -21.64 3.25 -15.29
N ASN A 177 -22.77 3.86 -15.00
CA ASN A 177 -23.07 5.23 -15.39
C ASN A 177 -22.63 6.29 -14.36
N ASN A 178 -22.33 5.87 -13.13
CA ASN A 178 -22.02 6.76 -12.01
C ASN A 178 -20.58 6.55 -11.46
N ALA A 179 -19.77 5.74 -12.14
CA ALA A 179 -18.42 5.44 -11.71
C ALA A 179 -17.43 6.54 -12.08
N ASP A 180 -16.48 6.79 -11.19
CA ASP A 180 -15.30 7.57 -11.51
C ASP A 180 -14.25 6.64 -12.16
N TYR A 181 -14.03 6.81 -13.46
CA TYR A 181 -13.04 6.02 -14.21
C TYR A 181 -11.62 6.55 -14.07
N LYS A 182 -11.44 7.78 -13.57
CA LYS A 182 -10.13 8.39 -13.33
C LYS A 182 -9.60 7.98 -11.97
N VAL A 183 -10.43 8.09 -10.91
CA VAL A 183 -10.08 7.70 -9.54
C VAL A 183 -10.88 6.47 -9.14
N ARG A 184 -10.25 5.30 -9.24
CA ARG A 184 -10.89 4.01 -8.98
C ARG A 184 -10.81 3.65 -7.50
N ASN A 185 -11.69 4.23 -6.69
CA ASN A 185 -11.86 3.89 -5.27
C ASN A 185 -13.30 3.41 -4.98
N TYR A 186 -13.58 3.03 -3.75
CA TYR A 186 -14.89 2.52 -3.36
C TYR A 186 -16.01 3.55 -3.58
N SER A 187 -15.81 4.80 -3.18
CA SER A 187 -16.76 5.89 -3.40
C SER A 187 -16.99 6.18 -4.90
N GLY A 188 -15.95 5.96 -5.72
CA GLY A 188 -16.02 6.02 -7.18
C GLY A 188 -16.64 4.78 -7.84
N GLY A 189 -17.20 3.84 -7.08
CA GLY A 189 -17.92 2.66 -7.58
C GLY A 189 -17.05 1.43 -7.84
N TRP A 190 -15.83 1.36 -7.34
CA TRP A 190 -14.90 0.28 -7.61
C TRP A 190 -14.65 -0.59 -6.37
N ILE A 191 -14.47 -1.89 -6.60
CA ILE A 191 -14.11 -2.90 -5.60
C ILE A 191 -12.90 -3.69 -6.07
N TYR A 192 -12.25 -4.38 -5.14
CA TYR A 192 -11.24 -5.38 -5.47
C TYR A 192 -11.92 -6.75 -5.66
N ALA A 193 -11.55 -7.46 -6.71
CA ALA A 193 -12.03 -8.81 -7.02
C ALA A 193 -10.85 -9.72 -7.36
N ARG A 194 -11.02 -11.03 -7.13
CA ARG A 194 -10.02 -12.06 -7.42
C ARG A 194 -10.38 -12.96 -8.59
N GLU A 195 -11.66 -13.02 -8.93
CA GLU A 195 -12.14 -13.90 -9.98
C GLU A 195 -11.58 -13.54 -11.35
N GLY A 196 -11.07 -14.54 -12.08
CA GLY A 196 -10.57 -14.41 -13.46
C GLY A 196 -9.44 -13.39 -13.61
N ILE A 197 -8.52 -13.33 -12.64
CA ILE A 197 -7.37 -12.43 -12.68
C ILE A 197 -6.21 -13.15 -13.38
N ASP A 198 -5.75 -12.55 -14.46
CA ASP A 198 -4.54 -12.94 -15.19
C ASP A 198 -3.71 -11.67 -15.43
N PRO A 199 -2.89 -11.23 -14.45
CA PRO A 199 -2.10 -10.02 -14.60
C PRO A 199 -0.92 -10.25 -15.53
N PRO A 200 -0.60 -9.28 -16.40
CA PRO A 200 0.65 -9.31 -17.16
C PRO A 200 1.86 -9.46 -16.24
N ALA A 201 2.87 -10.21 -16.66
CA ALA A 201 4.08 -10.47 -15.87
C ALA A 201 4.77 -9.18 -15.42
N ASP A 202 4.69 -8.13 -16.22
CA ASP A 202 5.25 -6.82 -15.89
C ASP A 202 4.59 -6.18 -14.67
N VAL A 203 3.28 -6.36 -14.46
CA VAL A 203 2.57 -5.90 -13.25
C VAL A 203 3.17 -6.53 -11.99
N LEU A 204 3.47 -7.82 -12.05
CA LEU A 204 4.04 -8.58 -10.94
C LEU A 204 5.48 -8.14 -10.68
N ASN A 205 6.29 -7.99 -11.73
CA ASN A 205 7.67 -7.56 -11.65
C ASN A 205 7.79 -6.16 -11.06
N GLN A 206 6.99 -5.18 -11.53
CA GLN A 206 7.02 -3.82 -11.00
C GLN A 206 6.61 -3.76 -9.54
N ALA A 207 5.64 -4.57 -9.11
CA ALA A 207 5.22 -4.65 -7.72
C ALA A 207 6.34 -5.20 -6.81
N GLN A 208 6.99 -6.28 -7.19
CA GLN A 208 8.11 -6.86 -6.43
C GLN A 208 9.29 -5.87 -6.33
N GLN A 209 9.65 -5.23 -7.45
CA GLN A 209 10.72 -4.22 -7.48
C GLN A 209 10.38 -3.02 -6.61
N ALA A 210 9.12 -2.57 -6.56
CA ALA A 210 8.70 -1.45 -5.72
C ALA A 210 8.88 -1.75 -4.22
N ILE A 211 8.51 -2.93 -3.75
CA ILE A 211 8.72 -3.35 -2.36
C ILE A 211 10.22 -3.39 -2.03
N LEU A 212 11.02 -3.99 -2.90
CA LEU A 212 12.47 -4.08 -2.73
C LEU A 212 13.14 -2.70 -2.68
N SER A 213 12.78 -1.79 -3.60
CA SER A 213 13.35 -0.43 -3.72
C SER A 213 13.11 0.43 -2.49
N LEU A 214 11.99 0.23 -1.81
CA LEU A 214 11.67 0.92 -0.56
C LEU A 214 12.32 0.26 0.66
N GLY A 215 12.93 -0.91 0.51
CA GLY A 215 13.49 -1.72 1.60
C GLY A 215 12.41 -2.27 2.52
N LEU A 216 11.23 -2.54 1.98
CA LEU A 216 10.14 -3.20 2.69
C LEU A 216 10.26 -4.72 2.58
N ASP A 217 9.90 -5.41 3.66
CA ASP A 217 9.80 -6.88 3.67
C ASP A 217 8.43 -7.34 3.17
N PHE A 218 7.39 -6.51 3.34
CA PHE A 218 6.05 -6.74 2.82
C PHE A 218 5.31 -5.45 2.54
N GLY A 219 4.27 -5.54 1.70
CA GLY A 219 3.35 -4.45 1.43
C GLY A 219 2.39 -4.80 0.30
N ALA A 220 1.47 -3.87 0.01
CA ALA A 220 0.61 -3.93 -1.16
C ALA A 220 0.96 -2.81 -2.13
N VAL A 221 1.04 -3.14 -3.40
CA VAL A 221 1.42 -2.22 -4.47
C VAL A 221 0.24 -2.04 -5.41
N ASP A 222 -0.19 -0.80 -5.60
CA ASP A 222 -1.22 -0.46 -6.58
C ASP A 222 -0.54 -0.18 -7.92
N VAL A 223 -0.85 -1.02 -8.92
CA VAL A 223 -0.21 -1.05 -10.23
C VAL A 223 -1.26 -0.90 -11.32
N GLY A 224 -1.11 0.11 -12.18
CA GLY A 224 -1.91 0.27 -13.38
C GLY A 224 -1.28 -0.42 -14.57
N TRP A 225 -2.10 -1.07 -15.40
CA TRP A 225 -1.71 -1.62 -16.67
C TRP A 225 -2.17 -0.73 -17.81
N ASN A 226 -1.22 -0.29 -18.64
CA ASN A 226 -1.49 0.42 -19.89
C ASN A 226 -1.40 -0.55 -21.05
N ASP A 227 -2.55 -0.90 -21.64
CA ASP A 227 -2.63 -1.88 -22.72
C ASP A 227 -2.05 -1.34 -24.04
N HIS A 228 -2.05 -0.02 -24.24
CA HIS A 228 -1.51 0.58 -25.46
C HIS A 228 0.01 0.51 -25.50
N TYR A 229 0.67 0.84 -24.39
CA TYR A 229 2.13 0.79 -24.29
C TYR A 229 2.66 -0.54 -23.78
N GLN A 230 1.76 -1.48 -23.41
CA GLN A 230 2.13 -2.81 -22.86
C GLN A 230 3.06 -2.67 -21.64
N GLU A 231 2.74 -1.75 -20.74
CA GLU A 231 3.57 -1.45 -19.58
C GLU A 231 2.74 -1.31 -18.29
N ALA A 232 3.38 -1.64 -17.17
CA ALA A 232 2.85 -1.46 -15.85
C ALA A 232 3.49 -0.24 -15.17
N LEU A 233 2.67 0.56 -14.45
CA LEU A 233 3.14 1.70 -13.66
C LEU A 233 2.67 1.58 -12.21
N VAL A 234 3.58 1.78 -11.28
CA VAL A 234 3.28 1.79 -9.84
C VAL A 234 2.73 3.16 -9.44
N TYR A 235 1.56 3.17 -8.80
CA TYR A 235 0.91 4.39 -8.32
C TYR A 235 1.06 4.61 -6.83
N GLU A 236 1.10 3.53 -6.03
CA GLU A 236 1.17 3.61 -4.57
C GLU A 236 1.73 2.32 -3.97
N VAL A 237 2.43 2.46 -2.83
CA VAL A 237 2.89 1.33 -2.02
C VAL A 237 2.37 1.49 -0.60
N ASN A 238 1.65 0.50 -0.12
CA ASN A 238 1.02 0.47 1.20
C ASN A 238 1.78 -0.49 2.13
N SER A 239 2.46 0.02 3.16
CA SER A 239 3.22 -0.77 4.14
C SER A 239 2.36 -1.37 5.26
N ALA A 240 1.07 -1.04 5.31
CA ALA A 240 0.07 -1.62 6.21
C ALA A 240 -1.27 -1.71 5.49
N PRO A 241 -1.39 -2.58 4.47
CA PRO A 241 -2.63 -2.71 3.72
C PRO A 241 -3.78 -3.20 4.60
N GLY A 242 -5.02 -2.83 4.26
CA GLY A 242 -6.20 -3.42 4.85
C GLY A 242 -6.22 -4.94 4.59
N LEU A 243 -6.55 -5.71 5.62
CA LEU A 243 -6.62 -7.17 5.55
C LEU A 243 -8.04 -7.65 5.86
N VAL A 244 -8.69 -8.25 4.88
CA VAL A 244 -10.03 -8.85 4.99
C VAL A 244 -10.02 -10.21 4.31
N GLY A 245 -10.84 -11.14 4.79
CA GLY A 245 -11.07 -12.43 4.14
C GLY A 245 -9.78 -13.11 3.69
N THR A 246 -9.72 -13.44 2.41
CA THR A 246 -8.57 -14.12 1.80
C THR A 246 -7.26 -13.37 1.95
N THR A 247 -7.22 -12.03 1.86
CA THR A 247 -5.96 -11.28 2.05
C THR A 247 -5.42 -11.47 3.47
N LEU A 248 -6.28 -11.46 4.49
CA LEU A 248 -5.85 -11.73 5.88
C LEU A 248 -5.28 -13.14 6.01
N TYR A 249 -5.98 -14.13 5.45
CA TYR A 249 -5.52 -15.52 5.44
C TYR A 249 -4.15 -15.66 4.75
N ARG A 250 -3.95 -15.04 3.58
CA ARG A 250 -2.68 -15.08 2.84
C ARG A 250 -1.52 -14.47 3.63
N TYR A 251 -1.72 -13.32 4.30
CA TYR A 251 -0.69 -12.74 5.18
C TYR A 251 -0.41 -13.60 6.41
N ALA A 252 -1.45 -14.11 7.06
CA ALA A 252 -1.28 -14.98 8.22
C ALA A 252 -0.52 -16.27 7.85
N SER A 253 -0.89 -16.91 6.73
CA SER A 253 -0.22 -18.10 6.21
C SER A 253 1.24 -17.85 5.83
N ALA A 254 1.53 -16.72 5.17
CA ALA A 254 2.90 -16.33 4.82
C ALA A 254 3.75 -16.11 6.08
N LEU A 255 3.19 -15.47 7.11
CA LEU A 255 3.88 -15.28 8.41
C LEU A 255 4.14 -16.59 9.12
N VAL A 256 3.16 -17.51 9.17
CA VAL A 256 3.33 -18.84 9.78
C VAL A 256 4.38 -19.66 9.02
N SER A 257 4.41 -19.56 7.69
CA SER A 257 5.44 -20.21 6.87
C SER A 257 6.85 -19.66 7.15
N ALA A 258 6.97 -18.33 7.29
CA ALA A 258 8.26 -17.69 7.59
C ALA A 258 8.72 -17.86 9.05
N PHE A 259 7.78 -18.05 9.99
CA PHE A 259 8.01 -18.17 11.41
C PHE A 259 7.28 -19.41 11.96
N PRO A 260 7.88 -20.61 11.87
CA PRO A 260 7.23 -21.89 12.18
C PRO A 260 6.75 -22.05 13.62
N GLN A 261 7.13 -21.16 14.54
CA GLN A 261 6.64 -21.10 15.90
C GLN A 261 5.24 -20.45 16.03
N LEU A 262 4.75 -19.85 14.98
CA LEU A 262 3.38 -19.30 14.91
C LEU A 262 2.37 -20.39 14.60
N THR A 263 1.14 -20.17 15.01
CA THR A 263 0.01 -21.05 14.70
C THR A 263 -1.02 -20.26 13.90
N LEU A 264 -1.48 -20.81 12.80
CA LEU A 264 -2.58 -20.23 12.02
C LEU A 264 -3.91 -20.55 12.72
N HIS A 265 -4.66 -19.50 13.05
CA HIS A 265 -5.99 -19.59 13.69
C HIS A 265 -7.13 -19.19 12.73
N LEU A 266 -6.90 -19.31 11.43
CA LEU A 266 -7.88 -19.06 10.39
C LEU A 266 -8.01 -20.26 9.46
N GLU A 267 -9.22 -20.52 9.00
CA GLU A 267 -9.48 -21.40 7.87
C GLU A 267 -9.38 -20.63 6.57
N GLU A 268 -8.98 -21.29 5.48
CA GLU A 268 -8.99 -20.68 4.17
C GLU A 268 -10.45 -20.36 3.77
N PRO A 269 -10.78 -19.12 3.37
CA PRO A 269 -12.13 -18.79 2.98
C PRO A 269 -12.60 -19.62 1.78
N GLU A 270 -13.77 -20.22 1.87
CA GLU A 270 -14.32 -21.11 0.82
C GLU A 270 -14.73 -20.36 -0.46
N ASN A 271 -15.03 -19.06 -0.37
CA ASN A 271 -15.47 -18.23 -1.50
C ASN A 271 -14.86 -16.82 -1.47
N ASP A 272 -14.27 -16.44 -2.58
CA ASP A 272 -13.68 -15.10 -2.82
C ASP A 272 -14.71 -13.99 -3.15
N PHE A 273 -15.99 -14.19 -2.86
CA PHE A 273 -17.08 -13.25 -3.15
C PHE A 273 -17.23 -12.16 -2.06
N GLU A 274 -16.16 -11.68 -1.48
CA GLU A 274 -16.30 -10.55 -0.57
C GLU A 274 -15.95 -9.24 -1.29
N GLY A 275 -17.00 -8.58 -1.79
CA GLY A 275 -16.97 -7.13 -1.87
C GLY A 275 -16.64 -6.61 -0.46
N PHE A 276 -15.75 -5.63 -0.34
CA PHE A 276 -15.42 -5.00 0.93
C PHE A 276 -16.70 -4.65 1.68
N ASP A 277 -16.91 -5.22 2.87
CA ASP A 277 -17.93 -4.75 3.78
C ASP A 277 -17.63 -3.31 4.21
N GLU A 278 -18.68 -2.51 4.42
CA GLU A 278 -18.63 -1.12 4.91
C GLU A 278 -17.78 -0.93 6.18
N PHE A 279 -17.42 -2.00 6.88
CA PHE A 279 -16.65 -2.00 8.12
C PHE A 279 -15.17 -1.62 7.96
N ASP A 280 -14.58 -1.76 6.76
CA ASP A 280 -13.17 -1.35 6.54
C ASP A 280 -13.01 0.14 6.23
N LEU A 281 -14.10 0.84 5.90
CA LEU A 281 -14.08 2.29 5.71
C LEU A 281 -13.89 3.04 7.04
N ASN A 282 -14.36 2.49 8.16
CA ASN A 282 -14.26 3.14 9.47
C ASN A 282 -12.83 3.17 10.03
N ASP A 283 -11.92 2.28 9.58
CA ASP A 283 -10.49 2.38 9.90
C ASP A 283 -9.80 3.54 9.15
N PHE A 284 -10.46 4.11 8.15
CA PHE A 284 -9.94 5.16 7.27
C PHE A 284 -10.66 6.51 7.39
N ILE A 285 -11.77 6.58 8.13
CA ILE A 285 -12.63 7.80 8.18
C ILE A 285 -12.42 8.64 9.46
N GLU A 286 -11.72 8.19 10.48
CA GLU A 286 -11.45 9.02 11.64
C GLU A 286 -10.08 9.70 11.54
N GLU A 287 -10.17 11.00 11.17
CA GLU A 287 -9.26 12.16 11.12
C GLU A 287 -8.50 12.39 9.83
#